data_b39ee5ff975a8e9d150f0cda4a862dc9
#
_entry.id   b39ee5ff975a8e9d150f0cda4a862dc9
#
_cell.length_a   1.000
_cell.length_b   1.000
_cell.length_c   1.000
_cell.angle_alpha   90.00
_cell.angle_beta   90.00
_cell.angle_gamma   90.00
#
_symmetry.space_group_name_H-M   'P 1'
#
loop_
_entity.id
_entity.type
_entity.pdbx_description
1 polymer ?
#
loop_
_entity_poly.entity_id
_entity_poly.type
_entity_poly.pdbx_seq_one_letter_code
_entity_poly.pdbx_strand_id
1 'polypeptide(L)'
;MNIEELARENVRRLTPYQSARRLGGKGDVWLNANEYPTAVQFELSQQTLNRYPECQPKAVIENYAQYAGVKPEQVLVSRGADEGIELLIRAFCEPGKDAVMYCQPTYGMYSVSAE
;
A
#
# COMPACT_ATOMS: atom_id res chain seq x y z
N MET A 1 14.37 -30.84 3.71
CA MET A 1 14.44 -29.57 2.95
C MET A 1 13.54 -28.60 3.70
N ASN A 2 14.10 -27.54 4.26
CA ASN A 2 13.31 -26.50 4.91
C ASN A 2 12.73 -25.59 3.82
N ILE A 3 11.43 -25.29 3.89
CA ILE A 3 10.76 -24.44 2.90
C ILE A 3 11.37 -23.03 2.81
N GLU A 4 11.93 -22.54 3.90
CA GLU A 4 12.62 -21.27 3.95
C GLU A 4 13.85 -21.21 3.04
N GLU A 5 14.52 -22.36 2.80
CA GLU A 5 15.69 -22.46 1.92
C GLU A 5 15.32 -22.26 0.44
N LEU A 6 14.04 -22.41 0.09
CA LEU A 6 13.54 -22.19 -1.27
C LEU A 6 13.30 -20.71 -1.58
N ALA A 7 13.24 -19.85 -0.56
CA ALA A 7 13.07 -18.42 -0.75
C ALA A 7 14.34 -17.77 -1.30
N ARG A 8 14.17 -16.73 -2.10
CA ARG A 8 15.27 -15.91 -2.62
C ARG A 8 16.11 -15.38 -1.46
N GLU A 9 17.41 -15.24 -1.69
CA GLU A 9 18.35 -14.82 -0.64
C GLU A 9 18.02 -13.44 -0.06
N ASN A 10 17.66 -12.46 -0.90
CA ASN A 10 17.25 -11.15 -0.43
C ASN A 10 15.99 -11.22 0.45
N VAL A 11 15.01 -12.07 0.11
CA VAL A 11 13.81 -12.28 0.93
C VAL A 11 14.14 -12.91 2.29
N ARG A 12 15.09 -13.85 2.34
CA ARG A 12 15.54 -14.46 3.59
C ARG A 12 16.27 -13.49 4.51
N ARG A 13 16.87 -12.46 3.96
CA ARG A 13 17.60 -11.41 4.69
C ARG A 13 16.69 -10.26 5.15
N LEU A 14 15.48 -10.14 4.58
CA LEU A 14 14.56 -9.07 4.94
C LEU A 14 14.18 -9.13 6.42
N THR A 15 14.25 -8.00 7.08
CA THR A 15 13.62 -7.83 8.39
C THR A 15 12.12 -7.63 8.17
N PRO A 16 11.26 -8.50 8.76
CA PRO A 16 9.81 -8.36 8.59
C PRO A 16 9.32 -7.00 9.06
N TYR A 17 8.46 -6.39 8.26
CA TYR A 17 7.83 -5.12 8.61
C TYR A 17 7.06 -5.24 9.93
N GLN A 18 7.34 -4.31 10.85
CA GLN A 18 6.65 -4.19 12.13
C GLN A 18 5.52 -3.18 11.99
N SER A 19 4.29 -3.65 11.75
CA SER A 19 3.14 -2.75 11.71
C SER A 19 2.83 -2.16 13.08
N ALA A 20 2.21 -0.99 13.10
CA ALA A 20 1.74 -0.34 14.33
C ALA A 20 0.87 -1.27 15.19
N ARG A 21 0.07 -2.13 14.57
CA ARG A 21 -0.75 -3.15 15.27
C ARG A 21 0.08 -4.26 15.89
N ARG A 22 1.16 -4.71 15.23
CA ARG A 22 2.08 -5.73 15.77
C ARG A 22 2.88 -5.25 16.97
N LEU A 23 3.24 -3.98 16.99
CA LEU A 23 3.91 -3.37 18.14
C LEU A 23 3.02 -3.34 19.38
N GLY A 24 1.71 -3.50 19.17
CA GLY A 24 0.73 -3.52 20.24
C GLY A 24 0.47 -2.13 20.83
N GLY A 25 -0.46 -2.08 21.73
CA GLY A 25 -0.85 -0.88 22.46
C GLY A 25 -2.09 -1.19 23.29
N LYS A 26 -2.28 -0.43 24.35
CA LYS A 26 -3.48 -0.46 25.17
C LYS A 26 -4.06 0.94 25.23
N GLY A 27 -5.37 1.05 25.09
CA GLY A 27 -6.08 2.33 25.14
C GLY A 27 -7.08 2.48 24.01
N ASP A 28 -7.87 3.53 24.09
CA ASP A 28 -9.00 3.79 23.18
C ASP A 28 -8.65 4.82 22.09
N VAL A 29 -7.48 5.46 22.19
CA VAL A 29 -7.02 6.46 21.23
C VAL A 29 -5.84 5.91 20.44
N TRP A 30 -6.01 5.76 19.13
CA TRP A 30 -5.01 5.20 18.22
C TRP A 30 -4.47 6.29 17.28
N LEU A 31 -3.20 6.64 17.45
CA LEU A 31 -2.55 7.70 16.68
C LEU A 31 -1.33 7.20 15.88
N ASN A 32 -1.11 5.90 15.85
CA ASN A 32 0.11 5.29 15.34
C ASN A 32 0.01 4.72 13.91
N ALA A 33 -1.14 4.82 13.26
CA ALA A 33 -1.36 4.25 11.93
C ALA A 33 -2.08 5.20 10.95
N ASN A 34 -2.22 6.47 11.33
CA ASN A 34 -2.91 7.50 10.53
C ASN A 34 -4.33 7.07 10.10
N GLU A 35 -5.02 6.33 10.97
CA GLU A 35 -6.38 5.88 10.72
C GLU A 35 -7.37 7.04 10.84
N TYR A 36 -8.44 6.99 10.06
CA TYR A 36 -9.54 7.94 10.22
C TYR A 36 -10.19 7.77 11.60
N PRO A 37 -10.39 8.85 12.37
CA PRO A 37 -10.73 8.73 13.80
C PRO A 37 -12.13 8.20 14.10
N THR A 38 -13.02 8.25 13.13
CA THR A 38 -14.42 7.81 13.29
C THR A 38 -14.83 6.85 12.19
N ALA A 39 -15.72 5.91 12.52
CA ALA A 39 -16.28 5.02 11.52
C ALA A 39 -17.13 5.80 10.50
N VAL A 40 -16.86 5.56 9.22
CA VAL A 40 -17.67 6.10 8.12
C VAL A 40 -18.81 5.11 7.84
N GLN A 41 -20.03 5.59 7.86
CA GLN A 41 -21.17 4.78 7.45
C GLN A 41 -21.21 4.67 5.92
N PHE A 42 -21.49 3.48 5.43
CA PHE A 42 -21.65 3.21 4.00
C PHE A 42 -22.81 2.25 3.77
N GLU A 43 -23.43 2.36 2.63
CA GLU A 43 -24.48 1.44 2.20
C GLU A 43 -23.96 0.54 1.09
N LEU A 44 -24.27 -0.74 1.20
CA LEU A 44 -24.04 -1.67 0.09
C LEU A 44 -25.16 -1.47 -0.92
N SER A 45 -24.79 -1.06 -2.12
CA SER A 45 -25.73 -1.05 -3.25
C SER A 45 -26.12 -2.48 -3.62
N GLN A 46 -27.16 -2.63 -4.45
CA GLN A 46 -27.56 -3.94 -5.00
C GLN A 46 -26.56 -4.52 -6.01
N GLN A 47 -25.37 -3.97 -6.10
CA GLN A 47 -24.31 -4.50 -6.96
C GLN A 47 -23.88 -5.88 -6.50
N THR A 48 -23.64 -6.73 -7.43
CA THR A 48 -23.26 -8.12 -7.21
C THR A 48 -21.79 -8.21 -6.81
N LEU A 49 -21.51 -8.33 -5.51
CA LEU A 49 -20.17 -8.49 -4.95
C LEU A 49 -19.48 -9.81 -5.37
N ASN A 50 -20.19 -10.68 -6.08
CA ASN A 50 -19.67 -11.92 -6.64
C ASN A 50 -19.05 -11.75 -8.04
N ARG A 51 -18.95 -10.55 -8.56
CA ARG A 51 -18.32 -10.26 -9.85
C ARG A 51 -16.97 -9.61 -9.66
N TYR A 52 -16.09 -9.79 -10.63
CA TYR A 52 -14.83 -9.06 -10.66
C TYR A 52 -15.11 -7.55 -10.75
N PRO A 53 -14.45 -6.74 -9.90
CA PRO A 53 -14.52 -5.30 -10.03
C PRO A 53 -13.81 -4.82 -11.29
N GLU A 54 -14.09 -3.59 -11.71
CA GLU A 54 -13.27 -2.90 -12.71
C GLU A 54 -11.82 -2.78 -12.20
N CYS A 55 -10.85 -3.03 -13.07
CA CYS A 55 -9.42 -2.92 -12.71
C CYS A 55 -9.06 -1.52 -12.22
N GLN A 56 -9.62 -0.50 -12.88
CA GLN A 56 -9.47 0.91 -12.54
C GLN A 56 -10.87 1.54 -12.50
N PRO A 57 -11.51 1.59 -11.33
CA PRO A 57 -12.90 2.03 -11.21
C PRO A 57 -13.06 3.50 -11.58
N LYS A 58 -13.75 3.77 -12.67
CA LYS A 58 -13.89 5.11 -13.25
C LYS A 58 -14.44 6.12 -12.24
N ALA A 59 -15.49 5.77 -11.52
CA ALA A 59 -16.11 6.67 -10.56
C ALA A 59 -15.14 7.05 -9.39
N VAL A 60 -14.31 6.10 -8.94
CA VAL A 60 -13.30 6.36 -7.90
C VAL A 60 -12.23 7.31 -8.43
N ILE A 61 -11.74 7.05 -9.65
CA ILE A 61 -10.70 7.87 -10.30
C ILE A 61 -11.20 9.31 -10.50
N GLU A 62 -12.39 9.49 -11.05
CA GLU A 62 -12.95 10.82 -11.31
C GLU A 62 -13.17 11.62 -10.03
N ASN A 63 -13.74 10.99 -8.99
CA ASN A 63 -13.96 11.65 -7.70
C ASN A 63 -12.63 12.00 -7.01
N TYR A 64 -11.66 11.10 -7.03
CA TYR A 64 -10.36 11.37 -6.43
C TYR A 64 -9.58 12.43 -7.20
N ALA A 65 -9.61 12.41 -8.52
CA ALA A 65 -9.00 13.43 -9.37
C ALA A 65 -9.56 14.84 -9.07
N GLN A 66 -10.88 14.93 -8.92
CA GLN A 66 -11.54 16.19 -8.51
C GLN A 66 -11.07 16.65 -7.13
N TYR A 67 -11.02 15.75 -6.15
CA TYR A 67 -10.53 16.05 -4.80
C TYR A 67 -9.07 16.51 -4.80
N ALA A 68 -8.21 15.82 -5.55
CA ALA A 68 -6.78 16.12 -5.62
C ALA A 68 -6.42 17.30 -6.54
N GLY A 69 -7.36 17.81 -7.33
CA GLY A 69 -7.13 18.88 -8.31
C GLY A 69 -6.25 18.46 -9.48
N VAL A 70 -6.31 17.19 -9.87
CA VAL A 70 -5.55 16.61 -10.99
C VAL A 70 -6.49 16.05 -12.06
N LYS A 71 -5.94 15.63 -13.20
CA LYS A 71 -6.73 14.99 -14.24
C LYS A 71 -6.95 13.51 -13.94
N PRO A 72 -8.06 12.88 -14.38
CA PRO A 72 -8.30 11.45 -14.17
C PRO A 72 -7.18 10.54 -14.64
N GLU A 73 -6.53 10.85 -15.75
CA GLU A 73 -5.40 10.10 -16.32
C GLU A 73 -4.11 10.20 -15.48
N GLN A 74 -4.09 11.04 -14.46
CA GLN A 74 -2.98 11.14 -13.50
C GLN A 74 -3.24 10.38 -12.20
N VAL A 75 -4.32 9.62 -12.14
CA VAL A 75 -4.72 8.83 -10.97
C VAL A 75 -4.65 7.35 -11.28
N LEU A 76 -3.95 6.61 -10.46
CA LEU A 76 -3.95 5.15 -10.43
C LEU A 76 -4.55 4.68 -9.10
N VAL A 77 -5.53 3.80 -9.16
CA VAL A 77 -6.11 3.16 -7.97
C VAL A 77 -5.39 1.84 -7.69
N SER A 78 -4.91 1.67 -6.48
CA SER A 78 -4.26 0.44 -6.00
C SER A 78 -4.95 -0.09 -4.74
N ARG A 79 -4.61 -1.30 -4.34
CA ARG A 79 -5.12 -1.92 -3.10
C ARG A 79 -4.35 -1.43 -1.86
N GLY A 80 -4.35 -0.12 -1.68
CA GLY A 80 -3.63 0.57 -0.62
C GLY A 80 -2.25 1.07 -1.05
N ALA A 81 -1.59 1.80 -0.14
CA ALA A 81 -0.30 2.46 -0.39
C ALA A 81 0.83 1.46 -0.68
N ASP A 82 0.81 0.29 -0.06
CA ASP A 82 1.87 -0.72 -0.22
C ASP A 82 1.98 -1.20 -1.67
N GLU A 83 0.85 -1.53 -2.30
CA GLU A 83 0.84 -1.89 -3.71
C GLU A 83 1.28 -0.73 -4.60
N GLY A 84 0.86 0.50 -4.29
CA GLY A 84 1.29 1.69 -5.03
C GLY A 84 2.79 1.91 -4.98
N ILE A 85 3.41 1.76 -3.80
CA ILE A 85 4.87 1.86 -3.60
C ILE A 85 5.59 0.77 -4.40
N GLU A 86 5.15 -0.48 -4.28
CA GLU A 86 5.74 -1.60 -5.00
C GLU A 86 5.65 -1.42 -6.51
N LEU A 87 4.49 -1.02 -7.04
CA LEU A 87 4.30 -0.80 -8.47
C LEU A 87 5.22 0.31 -9.02
N LEU A 88 5.41 1.40 -8.28
CA LEU A 88 6.32 2.47 -8.68
C LEU A 88 7.76 1.97 -8.74
N ILE A 89 8.22 1.26 -7.72
CA ILE A 89 9.59 0.71 -7.68
C ILE A 89 9.78 -0.29 -8.83
N ARG A 90 8.85 -1.21 -9.03
CA ARG A 90 8.92 -2.21 -10.11
C ARG A 90 8.87 -1.60 -11.51
N ALA A 91 8.18 -0.49 -11.69
CA ALA A 91 8.04 0.14 -13.00
C ALA A 91 9.24 1.02 -13.37
N PHE A 92 9.91 1.61 -12.38
CA PHE A 92 10.91 2.65 -12.63
C PHE A 92 12.33 2.33 -12.11
N CYS A 93 12.49 1.28 -11.31
CA CYS A 93 13.80 0.92 -10.75
C CYS A 93 14.28 -0.43 -11.28
N GLU A 94 15.44 -0.42 -11.92
CA GLU A 94 16.11 -1.63 -12.38
C GLU A 94 16.89 -2.27 -11.21
N PRO A 95 16.61 -3.52 -10.86
CA PRO A 95 17.31 -4.19 -9.75
C PRO A 95 18.82 -4.18 -9.90
N GLY A 96 19.52 -3.80 -8.84
CA GLY A 96 20.98 -3.74 -8.80
C GLY A 96 21.62 -2.56 -9.52
N LYS A 97 20.83 -1.66 -10.11
CA LYS A 97 21.31 -0.45 -10.78
C LYS A 97 20.79 0.82 -10.14
N ASP A 98 19.46 0.87 -9.91
CA ASP A 98 18.81 2.05 -9.41
C ASP A 98 18.67 2.01 -7.88
N ALA A 99 18.46 3.16 -7.29
CA ALA A 99 18.28 3.31 -5.86
C ALA A 99 17.02 4.10 -5.53
N VAL A 100 16.34 3.69 -4.48
CA VAL A 100 15.20 4.42 -3.92
C VAL A 100 15.68 5.27 -2.75
N MET A 101 15.47 6.58 -2.85
CA MET A 101 15.81 7.53 -1.79
C MET A 101 14.56 7.95 -1.02
N TYR A 102 14.62 7.87 0.30
CA TYR A 102 13.54 8.31 1.19
C TYR A 102 14.09 8.96 2.46
N CYS A 103 13.29 9.81 3.09
CA CYS A 103 13.68 10.55 4.30
C CYS A 103 13.16 9.86 5.55
N GLN A 104 14.06 9.47 6.45
CA GLN A 104 13.67 8.90 7.74
C GLN A 104 13.47 9.98 8.81
N PRO A 105 12.57 9.74 9.82
CA PRO A 105 11.69 8.59 9.94
C PRO A 105 10.51 8.63 8.98
N THR A 106 10.17 7.50 8.36
CA THR A 106 9.08 7.37 7.39
C THR A 106 8.46 5.97 7.45
N TYR A 107 7.48 5.74 6.59
CA TYR A 107 6.80 4.45 6.47
C TYR A 107 7.76 3.35 6.01
N GLY A 108 7.82 2.24 6.78
CA GLY A 108 8.82 1.19 6.57
C GLY A 108 8.69 0.41 5.26
N MET A 109 7.53 0.48 4.57
CA MET A 109 7.35 -0.22 3.30
C MET A 109 8.21 0.32 2.17
N TYR A 110 8.72 1.56 2.26
CA TYR A 110 9.67 2.07 1.27
C TYR A 110 10.96 1.23 1.25
N SER A 111 11.53 0.94 2.41
CA SER A 111 12.74 0.10 2.48
C SER A 111 12.45 -1.34 2.11
N VAL A 112 11.37 -1.92 2.63
CA VAL A 112 10.99 -3.32 2.36
C VAL A 112 10.78 -3.57 0.87
N SER A 113 10.10 -2.65 0.18
CA SER A 113 9.85 -2.79 -1.27
C SER A 113 11.09 -2.50 -2.13
N ALA A 114 12.05 -1.70 -1.61
CA ALA A 114 13.29 -1.39 -2.34
C ALA A 114 14.35 -2.49 -2.23
N GLU A 115 14.37 -3.28 -1.16
CA GLU A 115 15.27 -4.40 -0.95
C GLU A 115 14.85 -5.67 -1.69
#